data_1113ff30d124e171888b9e7b4bb17dc4
#
_entry.id   1113ff30d124e171888b9e7b4bb17dc4
#
_cell.length_a   1.000
_cell.length_b   1.000
_cell.length_c   1.000
_cell.angle_alpha   90.00
_cell.angle_beta   90.00
_cell.angle_gamma   90.00
#
_symmetry.space_group_name_H-M   'P 1'
#
loop_
_entity.id
_entity.type
_entity.pdbx_description
1 polymer ?
#
loop_
_entity_poly.entity_id
_entity_poly.type
_entity_poly.pdbx_seq_one_letter_code
_entity_poly.pdbx_strand_id
1 'polypeptide(L)'
;MLSLEHINLRRGPELLLEDASFVLHKGTRVGVVGRNGSGKSSLFKLIMGELESDGGNVQRPTDWRFSMMVQEVPALAQPALDYVLDGNQALRHWETALAKAQDSEDNTGIARAHAELDALRAWEQPARAATLLAGLGFSDSQQQQPVSAFSGGWRMRLNLAQVLISDADLMLLDEPTNHLDLDAILWLQQWLVQHPGALMLISHDRAFLDATVSEILHIEHGRLKRYAGDYSDFERQRAEQLSLQQKLHDKQQAQVAHMQKFIDRFRAKATKAKAAQSRIKALEKLERIAPAHVDSGFEFEFKTPLKLPNPMVLLENAVCGYDDTPILSAVSMSLRPESRVGLLGPNGAGKSTLIRTLMGELPALSGHVQRDPDLKVGYFHQQQV
;
A
#
# COMPACT_ATOMS: atom_id res chain seq x y z
N MET A 1 -8.46 12.17 19.26
CA MET A 1 -8.55 10.83 18.67
C MET A 1 -9.54 10.87 17.50
N LEU A 2 -9.28 10.12 16.44
CA LEU A 2 -10.23 9.88 15.36
C LEU A 2 -11.06 8.64 15.71
N SER A 3 -12.41 8.70 15.64
CA SER A 3 -13.25 7.51 15.82
C SER A 3 -14.20 7.28 14.65
N LEU A 4 -14.37 6.02 14.32
CA LEU A 4 -15.37 5.49 13.39
C LEU A 4 -16.31 4.62 14.22
N GLU A 5 -17.61 4.87 14.15
CA GLU A 5 -18.61 4.18 14.97
C GLU A 5 -19.73 3.63 14.08
N HIS A 6 -19.86 2.30 14.05
CA HIS A 6 -20.91 1.60 13.30
C HIS A 6 -21.01 2.00 11.81
N ILE A 7 -19.87 2.18 11.16
CA ILE A 7 -19.79 2.66 9.78
C ILE A 7 -20.31 1.61 8.82
N ASN A 8 -21.25 2.04 7.96
CA ASN A 8 -21.65 1.33 6.76
C ASN A 8 -21.21 2.15 5.56
N LEU A 9 -20.47 1.54 4.63
CA LEU A 9 -19.93 2.20 3.45
C LEU A 9 -20.18 1.34 2.22
N ARG A 10 -20.81 1.91 1.20
CA ARG A 10 -21.02 1.28 -0.10
C ARG A 10 -20.30 2.03 -1.21
N ARG A 11 -20.00 1.31 -2.28
CA ARG A 11 -19.57 1.88 -3.55
C ARG A 11 -20.44 1.30 -4.66
N GLY A 12 -21.42 2.09 -5.08
CA GLY A 12 -22.50 1.58 -5.94
C GLY A 12 -23.26 0.46 -5.24
N PRO A 13 -23.46 -0.71 -5.85
CA PRO A 13 -24.17 -1.82 -5.23
C PRO A 13 -23.33 -2.60 -4.18
N GLU A 14 -22.03 -2.44 -4.16
CA GLU A 14 -21.12 -3.22 -3.34
C GLU A 14 -20.99 -2.64 -1.93
N LEU A 15 -21.22 -3.47 -0.90
CA LEU A 15 -21.02 -3.13 0.50
C LEU A 15 -19.55 -3.36 0.85
N LEU A 16 -18.81 -2.30 1.13
CA LEU A 16 -17.39 -2.34 1.45
C LEU A 16 -17.14 -2.49 2.95
N LEU A 17 -17.91 -1.77 3.78
CA LEU A 17 -17.83 -1.86 5.23
C LEU A 17 -19.23 -2.03 5.82
N GLU A 18 -19.36 -2.91 6.83
CA GLU A 18 -20.59 -3.23 7.54
C GLU A 18 -20.33 -3.18 9.05
N ASP A 19 -21.06 -2.30 9.74
CA ASP A 19 -20.96 -2.12 11.20
C ASP A 19 -19.51 -1.96 11.69
N ALA A 20 -18.71 -1.22 10.91
CA ALA A 20 -17.28 -1.09 11.11
C ALA A 20 -16.96 -0.01 12.14
N SER A 21 -16.25 -0.37 13.21
CA SER A 21 -15.86 0.55 14.27
C SER A 21 -14.34 0.49 14.49
N PHE A 22 -13.72 1.67 14.65
CA PHE A 22 -12.28 1.79 14.85
C PHE A 22 -11.93 3.11 15.54
N VAL A 23 -10.93 3.10 16.40
CA VAL A 23 -10.41 4.30 17.05
C VAL A 23 -8.92 4.42 16.83
N LEU A 24 -8.48 5.60 16.36
CA LEU A 24 -7.07 5.94 16.14
C LEU A 24 -6.63 7.00 17.16
N HIS A 25 -5.54 6.71 17.86
CA HIS A 25 -4.92 7.64 18.79
C HIS A 25 -3.75 8.40 18.11
N LYS A 26 -3.40 9.55 18.69
CA LYS A 26 -2.24 10.33 18.23
C LYS A 26 -0.96 9.50 18.36
N GLY A 27 -0.09 9.57 17.34
CA GLY A 27 1.18 8.85 17.31
C GLY A 27 1.09 7.35 17.03
N THR A 28 -0.11 6.78 16.84
CA THR A 28 -0.26 5.36 16.47
C THR A 28 0.06 5.14 15.00
N ARG A 29 0.79 4.06 14.69
CA ARG A 29 1.12 3.66 13.33
C ARG A 29 0.38 2.37 12.96
N VAL A 30 -0.55 2.47 12.02
CA VAL A 30 -1.48 1.39 11.66
C VAL A 30 -1.28 0.98 10.20
N GLY A 31 -0.99 -0.29 9.98
CA GLY A 31 -1.06 -0.91 8.64
C GLY A 31 -2.49 -1.32 8.32
N VAL A 32 -3.02 -0.90 7.19
CA VAL A 32 -4.35 -1.29 6.72
C VAL A 32 -4.21 -2.38 5.67
N VAL A 33 -4.67 -3.58 5.98
CA VAL A 33 -4.54 -4.75 5.11
C VAL A 33 -5.89 -5.36 4.77
N GLY A 34 -5.97 -6.05 3.66
CA GLY A 34 -7.18 -6.69 3.14
C GLY A 34 -7.06 -6.98 1.65
N ARG A 35 -7.99 -7.76 1.10
CA ARG A 35 -8.02 -8.10 -0.33
C ARG A 35 -8.13 -6.84 -1.21
N ASN A 36 -7.70 -6.95 -2.48
CA ASN A 36 -7.98 -5.89 -3.45
C ASN A 36 -9.50 -5.71 -3.60
N GLY A 37 -9.95 -4.46 -3.63
CA GLY A 37 -11.38 -4.13 -3.63
C GLY A 37 -12.06 -4.15 -2.25
N SER A 38 -11.39 -4.53 -1.16
CA SER A 38 -12.02 -4.59 0.17
C SER A 38 -12.38 -3.24 0.79
N GLY A 39 -12.11 -2.12 0.12
CA GLY A 39 -12.46 -0.78 0.61
C GLY A 39 -11.33 -0.03 1.34
N LYS A 40 -10.06 -0.47 1.27
CA LYS A 40 -8.93 0.20 1.93
C LYS A 40 -8.83 1.69 1.57
N SER A 41 -8.74 2.01 0.27
CA SER A 41 -8.66 3.41 -0.19
C SER A 41 -9.97 4.17 0.05
N SER A 42 -11.12 3.49 0.04
CA SER A 42 -12.41 4.10 0.39
C SER A 42 -12.49 4.49 1.87
N LEU A 43 -11.89 3.68 2.76
CA LEU A 43 -11.72 4.02 4.17
C LEU A 43 -10.89 5.31 4.35
N PHE A 44 -9.80 5.47 3.59
CA PHE A 44 -9.00 6.69 3.62
C PHE A 44 -9.79 7.92 3.16
N LYS A 45 -10.52 7.79 2.05
CA LYS A 45 -11.40 8.86 1.55
C LYS A 45 -12.52 9.22 2.54
N LEU A 46 -13.08 8.22 3.23
CA LEU A 46 -14.05 8.45 4.31
C LEU A 46 -13.41 9.23 5.47
N ILE A 47 -12.20 8.88 5.90
CA ILE A 47 -11.47 9.59 6.95
C ILE A 47 -11.17 11.04 6.53
N MET A 48 -10.81 11.28 5.27
CA MET A 48 -10.59 12.62 4.72
C MET A 48 -11.89 13.44 4.61
N GLY A 49 -13.04 12.79 4.55
CA GLY A 49 -14.33 13.46 4.30
C GLY A 49 -14.65 13.65 2.83
N GLU A 50 -13.92 12.96 1.94
CA GLU A 50 -14.19 12.92 0.51
C GLU A 50 -15.32 11.94 0.15
N LEU A 51 -15.62 11.02 1.06
CA LEU A 51 -16.77 10.12 0.99
C LEU A 51 -17.61 10.25 2.26
N GLU A 52 -18.92 10.14 2.09
CA GLU A 52 -19.89 10.03 3.18
C GLU A 52 -20.21 8.56 3.45
N SER A 53 -20.47 8.22 4.72
CA SER A 53 -20.93 6.88 5.09
C SER A 53 -22.44 6.76 4.88
N ASP A 54 -22.93 5.58 4.50
CA ASP A 54 -24.37 5.28 4.43
C ASP A 54 -25.00 5.15 5.82
N GLY A 55 -24.19 5.00 6.85
CA GLY A 55 -24.63 4.94 8.25
C GLY A 55 -23.43 4.95 9.20
N GLY A 56 -23.70 5.22 10.48
CA GLY A 56 -22.69 5.38 11.49
C GLY A 56 -22.19 6.82 11.60
N ASN A 57 -21.13 7.03 12.40
CA ASN A 57 -20.59 8.35 12.69
C ASN A 57 -19.07 8.37 12.56
N VAL A 58 -18.52 9.41 11.92
CA VAL A 58 -17.08 9.67 11.81
C VAL A 58 -16.76 10.93 12.62
N GLN A 59 -16.08 10.75 13.75
CA GLN A 59 -15.64 11.85 14.59
C GLN A 59 -14.18 12.19 14.28
N ARG A 60 -13.98 13.34 13.62
CA ARG A 60 -12.65 13.88 13.32
C ARG A 60 -12.28 14.92 14.36
N PRO A 61 -11.09 14.86 14.98
CA PRO A 61 -10.61 15.93 15.83
C PRO A 61 -10.46 17.22 15.01
N THR A 62 -11.01 18.32 15.50
CA THR A 62 -10.95 19.63 14.83
C THR A 62 -9.56 20.27 14.87
N ASP A 63 -8.74 19.82 15.80
CA ASP A 63 -7.35 20.27 16.00
C ASP A 63 -6.32 19.46 15.21
N TRP A 64 -6.75 18.38 14.50
CA TRP A 64 -5.84 17.56 13.70
C TRP A 64 -5.78 18.05 12.26
N ARG A 65 -4.57 18.10 11.75
CA ARG A 65 -4.27 18.28 10.32
C ARG A 65 -4.13 16.93 9.67
N PHE A 66 -4.87 16.73 8.59
CA PHE A 66 -4.88 15.47 7.82
C PHE A 66 -4.12 15.68 6.52
N SER A 67 -3.31 14.70 6.12
CA SER A 67 -2.67 14.67 4.83
C SER A 67 -2.82 13.29 4.21
N MET A 68 -3.15 13.24 2.92
CA MET A 68 -3.35 11.99 2.19
C MET A 68 -2.61 12.04 0.85
N MET A 69 -1.99 10.93 0.52
CA MET A 69 -1.38 10.74 -0.79
C MET A 69 -2.48 10.58 -1.86
N VAL A 70 -2.43 11.40 -2.91
CA VAL A 70 -3.37 11.29 -4.04
C VAL A 70 -2.88 10.25 -5.04
N GLN A 71 -3.81 9.65 -5.79
CA GLN A 71 -3.48 8.60 -6.77
C GLN A 71 -2.95 9.15 -8.10
N GLU A 72 -3.30 10.39 -8.43
CA GLU A 72 -2.87 11.04 -9.67
C GLU A 72 -2.36 12.45 -9.39
N VAL A 73 -1.25 12.79 -9.99
CA VAL A 73 -0.64 14.13 -9.90
C VAL A 73 -0.67 14.78 -11.27
N PRO A 74 -1.29 15.96 -11.40
CA PRO A 74 -1.35 16.65 -12.68
C PRO A 74 0.04 17.12 -13.12
N ALA A 75 0.22 17.28 -14.43
CA ALA A 75 1.45 17.82 -15.01
C ALA A 75 1.44 19.36 -14.90
N LEU A 76 2.01 19.89 -13.82
CA LEU A 76 2.04 21.32 -13.52
C LEU A 76 3.33 21.97 -14.04
N ALA A 77 3.26 23.27 -14.36
CA ALA A 77 4.42 24.04 -14.83
C ALA A 77 5.33 24.53 -13.69
N GLN A 78 4.87 24.43 -12.42
CA GLN A 78 5.66 24.88 -11.27
C GLN A 78 6.85 23.95 -10.99
N PRO A 79 7.94 24.45 -10.40
CA PRO A 79 9.09 23.65 -9.97
C PRO A 79 8.71 22.56 -8.96
N ALA A 80 9.42 21.43 -9.01
CA ALA A 80 9.19 20.32 -8.10
C ALA A 80 9.32 20.70 -6.63
N LEU A 81 10.31 21.55 -6.29
CA LEU A 81 10.53 22.06 -4.94
C LEU A 81 9.31 22.85 -4.44
N ASP A 82 8.78 23.75 -5.26
CA ASP A 82 7.61 24.56 -4.90
C ASP A 82 6.34 23.69 -4.75
N TYR A 83 6.17 22.70 -5.63
CA TYR A 83 5.09 21.74 -5.51
C TYR A 83 5.12 21.00 -4.18
N VAL A 84 6.30 20.60 -3.71
CA VAL A 84 6.45 19.96 -2.40
C VAL A 84 6.10 20.92 -1.27
N LEU A 85 6.56 22.17 -1.33
CA LEU A 85 6.26 23.20 -0.32
C LEU A 85 4.76 23.49 -0.19
N ASP A 86 3.96 23.29 -1.25
CA ASP A 86 2.50 23.45 -1.21
C ASP A 86 1.82 22.45 -0.25
N GLY A 87 2.50 21.36 0.13
CA GLY A 87 2.05 20.46 1.18
C GLY A 87 2.00 21.10 2.57
N ASN A 88 2.78 22.14 2.83
CA ASN A 88 2.70 22.92 4.05
C ASN A 88 1.71 24.08 3.89
N GLN A 89 0.42 23.75 4.06
CA GLN A 89 -0.67 24.73 3.88
C GLN A 89 -0.56 25.96 4.80
N ALA A 90 -0.03 25.77 6.01
CA ALA A 90 0.16 26.90 6.93
C ALA A 90 1.21 27.88 6.41
N LEU A 91 2.32 27.37 5.86
CA LEU A 91 3.35 28.18 5.22
C LEU A 91 2.74 29.00 4.08
N ARG A 92 2.06 28.35 3.12
CA ARG A 92 1.47 29.02 1.95
C ARG A 92 0.36 30.02 2.32
N HIS A 93 -0.40 29.72 3.37
CA HIS A 93 -1.38 30.67 3.91
C HIS A 93 -0.72 31.97 4.36
N TRP A 94 0.33 31.88 5.17
CA TRP A 94 1.00 33.05 5.70
C TRP A 94 1.87 33.78 4.68
N GLU A 95 2.49 33.09 3.72
CA GLU A 95 3.14 33.74 2.56
C GLU A 95 2.14 34.56 1.74
N THR A 96 0.95 34.00 1.47
CA THR A 96 -0.12 34.69 0.76
C THR A 96 -0.67 35.86 1.58
N ALA A 97 -0.83 35.70 2.89
CA ALA A 97 -1.28 36.77 3.78
C ALA A 97 -0.27 37.92 3.83
N LEU A 98 1.03 37.60 3.88
CA LEU A 98 2.10 38.60 3.83
C LEU A 98 2.06 39.41 2.53
N ALA A 99 1.98 38.73 1.38
CA ALA A 99 1.89 39.41 0.08
C ALA A 99 0.68 40.37 0.01
N LYS A 100 -0.50 39.91 0.45
CA LYS A 100 -1.71 40.75 0.49
C LYS A 100 -1.56 41.95 1.43
N ALA A 101 -0.97 41.77 2.62
CA ALA A 101 -0.75 42.86 3.56
C ALA A 101 0.24 43.88 3.03
N GLN A 102 1.27 43.44 2.30
CA GLN A 102 2.22 44.32 1.62
C GLN A 102 1.53 45.13 0.50
N ASP A 103 0.71 44.49 -0.35
CA ASP A 103 -0.02 45.17 -1.42
C ASP A 103 -1.02 46.21 -0.90
N SER A 104 -1.59 45.99 0.30
CA SER A 104 -2.52 46.91 0.95
C SER A 104 -1.87 47.89 1.94
N GLU A 105 -0.53 47.88 2.08
CA GLU A 105 0.24 48.67 3.05
C GLU A 105 -0.25 48.48 4.51
N ASP A 106 -0.81 47.30 4.85
CA ASP A 106 -1.25 46.96 6.21
C ASP A 106 -0.04 46.55 7.08
N ASN A 107 0.54 47.49 7.78
CA ASN A 107 1.70 47.27 8.66
C ASN A 107 1.38 46.24 9.80
N THR A 108 0.15 46.20 10.27
CA THR A 108 -0.27 45.22 11.32
C THR A 108 -0.33 43.81 10.77
N GLY A 109 -0.93 43.65 9.57
CA GLY A 109 -0.94 42.41 8.84
C GLY A 109 0.45 41.89 8.50
N ILE A 110 1.34 42.77 8.03
CA ILE A 110 2.76 42.47 7.76
C ILE A 110 3.46 41.92 9.01
N ALA A 111 3.37 42.65 10.13
CA ALA A 111 4.00 42.21 11.38
C ALA A 111 3.50 40.88 11.87
N ARG A 112 2.18 40.65 11.79
CA ARG A 112 1.54 39.38 12.15
C ARG A 112 2.01 38.23 11.24
N ALA A 113 2.00 38.44 9.93
CA ALA A 113 2.44 37.41 8.98
C ALA A 113 3.90 37.02 9.19
N HIS A 114 4.79 37.99 9.44
CA HIS A 114 6.17 37.67 9.77
C HIS A 114 6.33 36.88 11.06
N ALA A 115 5.61 37.21 12.12
CA ALA A 115 5.64 36.45 13.36
C ALA A 115 5.19 34.99 13.19
N GLU A 116 4.15 34.75 12.39
CA GLU A 116 3.65 33.40 12.13
C GLU A 116 4.61 32.61 11.20
N LEU A 117 5.20 33.27 10.18
CA LEU A 117 6.22 32.64 9.34
C LEU A 117 7.48 32.29 10.15
N ASP A 118 7.88 33.13 11.10
CA ASP A 118 8.97 32.81 12.03
C ASP A 118 8.62 31.62 12.93
N ALA A 119 7.42 31.56 13.47
CA ALA A 119 6.94 30.44 14.27
C ALA A 119 6.94 29.11 13.48
N LEU A 120 6.62 29.17 12.19
CA LEU A 120 6.65 28.02 11.25
C LEU A 120 8.07 27.71 10.75
N ARG A 121 9.09 28.49 11.13
CA ARG A 121 10.47 28.41 10.61
C ARG A 121 10.48 28.39 9.09
N ALA A 122 9.81 29.35 8.47
CA ALA A 122 9.62 29.41 7.01
C ALA A 122 10.93 29.33 6.24
N TRP A 123 12.01 29.90 6.78
CA TRP A 123 13.36 29.87 6.15
C TRP A 123 13.98 28.46 6.07
N GLU A 124 13.56 27.51 6.93
CA GLU A 124 14.05 26.13 6.92
C GLU A 124 13.28 25.25 5.93
N GLN A 125 12.05 25.65 5.57
CA GLN A 125 11.17 24.79 4.78
C GLN A 125 11.72 24.44 3.38
N PRO A 126 12.36 25.33 2.62
CA PRO A 126 12.97 24.95 1.34
C PRO A 126 14.09 23.91 1.49
N ALA A 127 14.92 24.02 2.52
CA ALA A 127 15.97 23.04 2.80
C ALA A 127 15.39 21.69 3.23
N ARG A 128 14.30 21.69 4.02
CA ARG A 128 13.55 20.50 4.41
C ARG A 128 12.93 19.82 3.18
N ALA A 129 12.31 20.59 2.28
CA ALA A 129 11.75 20.07 1.04
C ALA A 129 12.84 19.46 0.15
N ALA A 130 13.98 20.10 0.01
CA ALA A 130 15.13 19.59 -0.75
C ALA A 130 15.66 18.28 -0.15
N THR A 131 15.72 18.16 1.18
CA THR A 131 16.13 16.93 1.87
C THR A 131 15.14 15.78 1.61
N LEU A 132 13.83 16.05 1.65
CA LEU A 132 12.79 15.07 1.33
C LEU A 132 12.92 14.58 -0.13
N LEU A 133 13.11 15.51 -1.05
CA LEU A 133 13.29 15.20 -2.47
C LEU A 133 14.57 14.38 -2.71
N ALA A 134 15.68 14.75 -2.10
CA ALA A 134 16.93 14.00 -2.18
C ALA A 134 16.78 12.57 -1.65
N GLY A 135 16.10 12.39 -0.50
CA GLY A 135 15.78 11.07 0.07
C GLY A 135 14.91 10.20 -0.83
N LEU A 136 14.06 10.81 -1.65
CA LEU A 136 13.23 10.13 -2.65
C LEU A 136 13.91 9.99 -4.03
N GLY A 137 15.22 10.35 -4.12
CA GLY A 137 16.06 10.10 -5.28
C GLY A 137 16.11 11.24 -6.30
N PHE A 138 15.62 12.45 -5.98
CA PHE A 138 15.73 13.62 -6.86
C PHE A 138 17.08 14.30 -6.71
N SER A 139 17.78 14.51 -7.82
CA SER A 139 18.98 15.34 -7.85
C SER A 139 18.64 16.83 -7.70
N ASP A 140 19.62 17.65 -7.29
CA ASP A 140 19.43 19.09 -7.13
C ASP A 140 18.92 19.76 -8.40
N SER A 141 19.40 19.33 -9.57
CA SER A 141 18.91 19.84 -10.86
C SER A 141 17.47 19.45 -11.15
N GLN A 142 17.04 18.27 -10.75
CA GLN A 142 15.67 17.82 -10.89
C GLN A 142 14.69 18.56 -9.98
N GLN A 143 15.13 18.98 -8.79
CA GLN A 143 14.29 19.73 -7.86
C GLN A 143 13.81 21.08 -8.44
N GLN A 144 14.56 21.64 -9.38
CA GLN A 144 14.22 22.91 -10.06
C GLN A 144 13.42 22.71 -11.35
N GLN A 145 13.23 21.46 -11.82
CA GLN A 145 12.46 21.18 -13.02
C GLN A 145 10.95 21.27 -12.75
N PRO A 146 10.15 21.63 -13.77
CA PRO A 146 8.71 21.65 -13.63
C PRO A 146 8.14 20.23 -13.43
N VAL A 147 7.07 20.11 -12.64
CA VAL A 147 6.38 18.83 -12.36
C VAL A 147 5.99 18.13 -13.66
N SER A 148 5.66 18.87 -14.72
CA SER A 148 5.30 18.33 -16.03
C SER A 148 6.44 17.58 -16.74
N ALA A 149 7.71 17.85 -16.37
CA ALA A 149 8.86 17.17 -16.96
C ALA A 149 9.02 15.73 -16.45
N PHE A 150 8.31 15.36 -15.39
CA PHE A 150 8.45 14.06 -14.74
C PHE A 150 7.43 13.03 -15.24
N SER A 151 7.85 11.77 -15.30
CA SER A 151 6.95 10.65 -15.55
C SER A 151 5.95 10.46 -14.40
N GLY A 152 4.87 9.69 -14.64
CA GLY A 152 3.86 9.41 -13.61
C GLY A 152 4.43 8.89 -12.29
N GLY A 153 5.39 7.94 -12.34
CA GLY A 153 6.03 7.41 -11.14
C GLY A 153 6.85 8.45 -10.38
N TRP A 154 7.56 9.34 -11.08
CA TRP A 154 8.28 10.45 -10.45
C TRP A 154 7.32 11.49 -9.86
N ARG A 155 6.21 11.78 -10.52
CA ARG A 155 5.17 12.66 -9.96
C ARG A 155 4.54 12.09 -8.70
N MET A 156 4.36 10.76 -8.62
CA MET A 156 3.91 10.10 -7.38
C MET A 156 4.90 10.26 -6.24
N ARG A 157 6.23 10.25 -6.50
CA ARG A 157 7.25 10.56 -5.49
C ARG A 157 7.19 12.02 -5.04
N LEU A 158 6.90 12.97 -5.96
CA LEU A 158 6.67 14.38 -5.60
C LEU A 158 5.45 14.52 -4.68
N ASN A 159 4.37 13.82 -4.97
CA ASN A 159 3.19 13.82 -4.10
C ASN A 159 3.49 13.22 -2.72
N LEU A 160 4.26 12.14 -2.67
CA LEU A 160 4.73 11.60 -1.39
C LEU A 160 5.54 12.65 -0.62
N ALA A 161 6.51 13.33 -1.26
CA ALA A 161 7.26 14.41 -0.62
C ALA A 161 6.36 15.54 -0.10
N GLN A 162 5.32 15.89 -0.87
CA GLN A 162 4.32 16.90 -0.49
C GLN A 162 3.53 16.47 0.75
N VAL A 163 3.19 15.20 0.88
CA VAL A 163 2.55 14.67 2.09
C VAL A 163 3.52 14.66 3.26
N LEU A 164 4.78 14.27 3.05
CA LEU A 164 5.79 14.18 4.11
C LEU A 164 6.19 15.55 4.67
N ILE A 165 6.15 16.63 3.88
CA ILE A 165 6.50 17.97 4.35
C ILE A 165 5.37 18.59 5.18
N SER A 166 4.14 18.11 5.01
CA SER A 166 3.01 18.57 5.81
C SER A 166 3.25 18.23 7.28
N ASP A 167 3.04 19.17 8.18
CA ASP A 167 3.07 18.89 9.61
C ASP A 167 1.74 18.27 10.05
N ALA A 168 1.34 17.18 9.40
CA ALA A 168 0.09 16.51 9.64
C ALA A 168 0.08 15.72 10.95
N ASP A 169 -1.03 15.80 11.70
CA ASP A 169 -1.27 14.98 12.87
C ASP A 169 -1.67 13.54 12.50
N LEU A 170 -2.22 13.37 11.27
CA LEU A 170 -2.50 12.08 10.65
C LEU A 170 -2.10 12.07 9.18
N MET A 171 -1.20 11.14 8.82
CA MET A 171 -0.86 10.84 7.42
C MET A 171 -1.56 9.58 6.95
N LEU A 172 -2.13 9.63 5.74
CA LEU A 172 -2.75 8.50 5.05
C LEU A 172 -1.95 8.20 3.78
N LEU A 173 -1.22 7.09 3.79
CA LEU A 173 -0.36 6.67 2.68
C LEU A 173 -0.91 5.42 2.02
N ASP A 174 -1.30 5.53 0.75
CA ASP A 174 -1.82 4.42 -0.05
C ASP A 174 -0.74 3.94 -1.02
N GLU A 175 -0.15 2.76 -0.76
CA GLU A 175 0.93 2.14 -1.53
C GLU A 175 2.14 3.05 -1.79
N PRO A 176 2.73 3.68 -0.76
CA PRO A 176 3.79 4.67 -0.95
C PRO A 176 5.10 4.08 -1.48
N THR A 177 5.30 2.76 -1.36
CA THR A 177 6.48 2.04 -1.87
C THR A 177 6.43 1.81 -3.37
N ASN A 178 5.26 1.94 -4.00
CA ASN A 178 5.14 1.82 -5.45
C ASN A 178 5.99 2.89 -6.13
N HIS A 179 6.70 2.49 -7.18
CA HIS A 179 7.61 3.35 -7.95
C HIS A 179 8.88 3.82 -7.21
N LEU A 180 9.12 3.42 -5.97
CA LEU A 180 10.37 3.65 -5.25
C LEU A 180 11.40 2.54 -5.59
N ASP A 181 12.66 2.90 -5.54
CA ASP A 181 13.77 1.94 -5.49
C ASP A 181 14.10 1.60 -4.02
N LEU A 182 14.97 0.63 -3.83
CA LEU A 182 15.28 0.11 -2.50
C LEU A 182 15.83 1.20 -1.57
N ASP A 183 16.69 2.07 -2.08
CA ASP A 183 17.30 3.14 -1.28
C ASP A 183 16.25 4.15 -0.80
N ALA A 184 15.33 4.55 -1.68
CA ALA A 184 14.21 5.42 -1.34
C ALA A 184 13.22 4.75 -0.36
N ILE A 185 12.97 3.43 -0.48
CA ILE A 185 12.14 2.69 0.47
C ILE A 185 12.77 2.68 1.87
N LEU A 186 14.07 2.38 1.96
CA LEU A 186 14.78 2.35 3.24
C LEU A 186 14.82 3.74 3.90
N TRP A 187 15.04 4.78 3.08
CA TRP A 187 14.98 6.15 3.56
C TRP A 187 13.59 6.53 4.08
N LEU A 188 12.54 6.23 3.30
CA LEU A 188 11.15 6.49 3.69
C LEU A 188 10.78 5.78 4.98
N GLN A 189 11.17 4.51 5.13
CA GLN A 189 10.98 3.74 6.35
C GLN A 189 11.57 4.44 7.57
N GLN A 190 12.84 4.87 7.49
CA GLN A 190 13.51 5.58 8.58
C GLN A 190 12.79 6.90 8.93
N TRP A 191 12.34 7.63 7.91
CA TRP A 191 11.61 8.88 8.09
C TRP A 191 10.26 8.66 8.79
N LEU A 192 9.47 7.68 8.35
CA LEU A 192 8.15 7.37 8.92
C LEU A 192 8.24 6.90 10.39
N VAL A 193 9.29 6.15 10.73
CA VAL A 193 9.53 5.71 12.12
C VAL A 193 9.80 6.89 13.05
N GLN A 194 10.42 7.96 12.55
CA GLN A 194 10.74 9.16 13.33
C GLN A 194 9.58 10.17 13.38
N HIS A 195 8.57 10.02 12.51
CA HIS A 195 7.45 10.95 12.45
C HIS A 195 6.59 10.87 13.73
N PRO A 196 6.30 12.02 14.40
CA PRO A 196 5.58 12.03 15.68
C PRO A 196 4.06 11.88 15.54
N GLY A 197 3.50 12.17 14.36
CA GLY A 197 2.07 12.07 14.07
C GLY A 197 1.58 10.64 13.95
N ALA A 198 0.26 10.48 13.88
CA ALA A 198 -0.34 9.21 13.55
C ALA A 198 -0.15 8.88 12.06
N LEU A 199 -0.05 7.59 11.76
CA LEU A 199 0.11 7.07 10.40
C LEU A 199 -0.90 5.96 10.14
N MET A 200 -1.59 6.03 9.01
CA MET A 200 -2.28 4.87 8.45
C MET A 200 -1.67 4.55 7.07
N LEU A 201 -1.25 3.32 6.90
CA LEU A 201 -0.45 2.86 5.78
C LEU A 201 -1.10 1.66 5.11
N ILE A 202 -1.44 1.78 3.83
CA ILE A 202 -1.78 0.65 2.97
C ILE A 202 -0.51 0.25 2.23
N SER A 203 -0.07 -1.00 2.35
CA SER A 203 1.03 -1.55 1.56
C SER A 203 0.89 -3.05 1.37
N HIS A 204 1.44 -3.54 0.26
CA HIS A 204 1.63 -4.96 -0.02
C HIS A 204 3.04 -5.44 0.34
N ASP A 205 3.94 -4.54 0.71
CA ASP A 205 5.30 -4.86 1.16
C ASP A 205 5.31 -5.21 2.64
N ARG A 206 5.49 -6.50 2.94
CA ARG A 206 5.50 -7.05 4.30
C ARG A 206 6.66 -6.49 5.13
N ALA A 207 7.86 -6.44 4.55
CA ALA A 207 9.05 -5.96 5.26
C ALA A 207 8.91 -4.47 5.62
N PHE A 208 8.31 -3.69 4.73
CA PHE A 208 8.02 -2.29 4.99
C PHE A 208 6.97 -2.11 6.09
N LEU A 209 5.90 -2.92 6.10
CA LEU A 209 4.90 -2.90 7.19
C LEU A 209 5.54 -3.31 8.53
N ASP A 210 6.29 -4.42 8.58
CA ASP A 210 6.94 -4.90 9.80
C ASP A 210 7.85 -3.84 10.43
N ALA A 211 8.51 -3.05 9.59
CA ALA A 211 9.44 -2.03 10.07
C ALA A 211 8.77 -0.70 10.47
N THR A 212 7.55 -0.41 9.97
CA THR A 212 6.95 0.93 10.10
C THR A 212 5.73 0.97 11.01
N VAL A 213 4.94 -0.11 11.13
CA VAL A 213 3.69 -0.09 11.88
C VAL A 213 3.78 -0.85 13.20
N SER A 214 2.92 -0.50 14.13
CA SER A 214 2.79 -1.15 15.45
C SER A 214 1.45 -1.85 15.64
N GLU A 215 0.55 -1.71 14.68
CA GLU A 215 -0.78 -2.30 14.69
C GLU A 215 -1.24 -2.56 13.26
N ILE A 216 -2.05 -3.61 13.10
CA ILE A 216 -2.69 -3.92 11.82
C ILE A 216 -4.20 -3.80 11.95
N LEU A 217 -4.81 -3.06 11.03
CA LEU A 217 -6.24 -2.98 10.81
C LEU A 217 -6.60 -3.83 9.59
N HIS A 218 -7.17 -5.00 9.83
CA HIS A 218 -7.55 -5.94 8.76
C HIS A 218 -9.00 -5.72 8.34
N ILE A 219 -9.22 -5.52 7.04
CA ILE A 219 -10.54 -5.46 6.43
C ILE A 219 -10.88 -6.84 5.87
N GLU A 220 -11.84 -7.51 6.52
CA GLU A 220 -12.28 -8.85 6.13
C GLU A 220 -13.80 -8.96 6.20
N HIS A 221 -14.44 -9.38 5.10
CA HIS A 221 -15.89 -9.52 4.99
C HIS A 221 -16.68 -8.25 5.42
N GLY A 222 -16.17 -7.08 5.03
CA GLY A 222 -16.77 -5.78 5.37
C GLY A 222 -16.55 -5.31 6.81
N ARG A 223 -15.85 -6.07 7.64
CA ARG A 223 -15.59 -5.72 9.04
C ARG A 223 -14.15 -5.28 9.24
N LEU A 224 -13.95 -4.38 10.22
CA LEU A 224 -12.63 -3.96 10.66
C LEU A 224 -12.22 -4.78 11.87
N LYS A 225 -11.04 -5.38 11.80
CA LYS A 225 -10.45 -6.11 12.92
C LYS A 225 -9.05 -5.62 13.20
N ARG A 226 -8.82 -5.19 14.44
CA ARG A 226 -7.51 -4.69 14.90
C ARG A 226 -6.69 -5.83 15.48
N TYR A 227 -5.41 -5.84 15.13
CA TYR A 227 -4.39 -6.74 15.68
C TYR A 227 -3.23 -5.89 16.21
N ALA A 228 -2.75 -6.22 17.39
CA ALA A 228 -1.56 -5.59 17.96
C ALA A 228 -0.29 -6.24 17.39
N GLY A 229 0.74 -5.42 17.20
CA GLY A 229 2.00 -5.85 16.62
C GLY A 229 2.14 -5.48 15.15
N ASP A 230 3.22 -5.96 14.53
CA ASP A 230 3.54 -5.76 13.14
C ASP A 230 2.78 -6.73 12.19
N TYR A 231 3.16 -6.76 10.93
CA TYR A 231 2.50 -7.63 9.95
C TYR A 231 2.77 -9.12 10.19
N SER A 232 3.97 -9.49 10.62
CA SER A 232 4.34 -10.85 10.97
C SER A 232 3.58 -11.35 12.19
N ASP A 233 3.37 -10.48 13.18
CA ASP A 233 2.53 -10.77 14.35
C ASP A 233 1.06 -10.98 13.95
N PHE A 234 0.54 -10.16 13.05
CA PHE A 234 -0.80 -10.33 12.48
C PHE A 234 -0.96 -11.68 11.78
N GLU A 235 -0.02 -12.07 10.90
CA GLU A 235 -0.09 -13.37 10.21
C GLU A 235 -0.15 -14.54 11.20
N ARG A 236 0.68 -14.50 12.24
CA ARG A 236 0.69 -15.51 13.30
C ARG A 236 -0.65 -15.57 14.05
N GLN A 237 -1.14 -14.42 14.54
CA GLN A 237 -2.40 -14.35 15.28
C GLN A 237 -3.59 -14.79 14.40
N ARG A 238 -3.60 -14.42 13.13
CA ARG A 238 -4.64 -14.85 12.18
C ARG A 238 -4.60 -16.36 11.94
N ALA A 239 -3.41 -16.94 11.73
CA ALA A 239 -3.25 -18.38 11.54
C ALA A 239 -3.72 -19.18 12.77
N GLU A 240 -3.41 -18.73 13.97
CA GLU A 240 -3.87 -19.33 15.22
C GLU A 240 -5.41 -19.26 15.34
N GLN A 241 -6.02 -18.12 15.03
CA GLN A 241 -7.47 -17.94 15.06
C GLN A 241 -8.18 -18.86 14.07
N LEU A 242 -7.69 -18.94 12.82
CA LEU A 242 -8.25 -19.83 11.79
C LEU A 242 -8.13 -21.30 12.21
N SER A 243 -6.99 -21.71 12.78
CA SER A 243 -6.78 -23.07 13.30
C SER A 243 -7.74 -23.39 14.45
N LEU A 244 -7.95 -22.45 15.37
CA LEU A 244 -8.90 -22.61 16.48
C LEU A 244 -10.32 -22.71 15.97
N GLN A 245 -10.72 -21.83 15.05
CA GLN A 245 -12.05 -21.84 14.42
C GLN A 245 -12.32 -23.17 13.72
N GLN A 246 -11.35 -23.70 12.95
CA GLN A 246 -11.48 -24.99 12.28
C GLN A 246 -11.66 -26.14 13.30
N LYS A 247 -10.85 -26.17 14.36
CA LYS A 247 -10.98 -27.17 15.42
C LYS A 247 -12.36 -27.13 16.11
N LEU A 248 -12.87 -25.91 16.38
CA LEU A 248 -14.19 -25.73 16.97
C LEU A 248 -15.30 -26.17 16.01
N HIS A 249 -15.19 -25.84 14.71
CA HIS A 249 -16.11 -26.31 13.68
C HIS A 249 -16.12 -27.84 13.62
N ASP A 250 -14.95 -28.49 13.53
CA ASP A 250 -14.85 -29.96 13.43
C ASP A 250 -15.45 -30.65 14.66
N LYS A 251 -15.20 -30.13 15.85
CA LYS A 251 -15.77 -30.59 17.11
C LYS A 251 -17.29 -30.44 17.11
N GLN A 252 -17.82 -29.31 16.63
CA GLN A 252 -19.25 -29.08 16.52
C GLN A 252 -19.90 -30.02 15.51
N GLN A 253 -19.26 -30.22 14.34
CA GLN A 253 -19.73 -31.15 13.34
C GLN A 253 -19.82 -32.61 13.86
N ALA A 254 -18.79 -33.04 14.59
CA ALA A 254 -18.81 -34.37 15.24
C ALA A 254 -19.94 -34.48 16.27
N GLN A 255 -20.19 -33.42 17.05
CA GLN A 255 -21.31 -33.38 18.00
C GLN A 255 -22.67 -33.41 17.33
N VAL A 256 -22.84 -32.64 16.24
CA VAL A 256 -24.07 -32.65 15.41
C VAL A 256 -24.31 -34.04 14.82
N ALA A 257 -23.28 -34.64 14.22
CA ALA A 257 -23.38 -36.00 13.68
C ALA A 257 -23.76 -37.06 14.72
N HIS A 258 -23.20 -36.95 15.94
CA HIS A 258 -23.55 -37.83 17.06
C HIS A 258 -25.01 -37.63 17.49
N MET A 259 -25.49 -36.40 17.63
CA MET A 259 -26.87 -36.08 17.95
C MET A 259 -27.83 -36.59 16.86
N GLN A 260 -27.48 -36.38 15.59
CA GLN A 260 -28.29 -36.86 14.47
C GLN A 260 -28.43 -38.40 14.46
N LYS A 261 -27.30 -39.11 14.60
CA LYS A 261 -27.33 -40.60 14.71
C LYS A 261 -28.24 -41.10 15.86
N PHE A 262 -28.25 -40.40 16.98
CA PHE A 262 -29.12 -40.73 18.10
C PHE A 262 -30.58 -40.47 17.76
N ILE A 263 -30.92 -39.34 17.14
CA ILE A 263 -32.28 -38.99 16.72
C ILE A 263 -32.78 -40.01 15.73
N ASP A 264 -32.02 -40.37 14.71
CA ASP A 264 -32.40 -41.32 13.66
C ASP A 264 -32.65 -42.70 14.25
N ARG A 265 -31.82 -43.16 15.21
CA ARG A 265 -31.94 -44.45 15.87
C ARG A 265 -33.17 -44.56 16.79
N PHE A 266 -33.58 -43.45 17.42
CA PHE A 266 -34.60 -43.50 18.50
C PHE A 266 -35.86 -42.70 18.19
N ARG A 267 -36.00 -42.07 17.03
CA ARG A 267 -37.18 -41.30 16.59
C ARG A 267 -38.48 -42.14 16.61
N ALA A 268 -38.40 -43.39 16.25
CA ALA A 268 -39.55 -44.30 16.18
C ALA A 268 -39.84 -45.09 17.48
N LYS A 269 -38.99 -44.97 18.54
CA LYS A 269 -39.16 -45.74 19.78
C LYS A 269 -39.85 -44.91 20.85
N ALA A 270 -41.08 -45.30 21.24
CA ALA A 270 -41.93 -44.59 22.21
C ALA A 270 -41.20 -44.31 23.56
N THR A 271 -40.39 -45.25 24.05
CA THR A 271 -39.66 -45.13 25.31
C THR A 271 -38.54 -44.07 25.34
N LYS A 272 -38.03 -43.65 24.17
CA LYS A 272 -36.96 -42.62 24.05
C LYS A 272 -37.37 -41.40 23.23
N ALA A 273 -38.64 -41.29 22.82
CA ALA A 273 -39.16 -40.19 22.01
C ALA A 273 -38.95 -38.82 22.67
N LYS A 274 -39.12 -38.70 23.98
CA LYS A 274 -38.91 -37.47 24.73
C LYS A 274 -37.42 -37.03 24.70
N ALA A 275 -36.47 -37.99 24.79
CA ALA A 275 -35.05 -37.70 24.70
C ALA A 275 -34.60 -37.32 23.27
N ALA A 276 -35.20 -37.92 22.24
CA ALA A 276 -34.98 -37.57 20.85
C ALA A 276 -35.49 -36.15 20.56
N GLN A 277 -36.70 -35.79 21.01
CA GLN A 277 -37.25 -34.42 20.89
C GLN A 277 -36.40 -33.39 21.59
N SER A 278 -35.86 -33.68 22.79
CA SER A 278 -34.94 -32.74 23.47
C SER A 278 -33.68 -32.46 22.65
N ARG A 279 -33.11 -33.50 21.99
CA ARG A 279 -31.92 -33.33 21.14
C ARG A 279 -32.23 -32.62 19.83
N ILE A 280 -33.41 -32.78 19.24
CA ILE A 280 -33.86 -32.00 18.09
C ILE A 280 -33.90 -30.53 18.45
N LYS A 281 -34.56 -30.18 19.58
CA LYS A 281 -34.59 -28.77 20.05
C LYS A 281 -33.21 -28.23 20.38
N ALA A 282 -32.29 -29.03 20.88
CA ALA A 282 -30.90 -28.61 21.13
C ALA A 282 -30.16 -28.35 19.80
N LEU A 283 -30.42 -29.18 18.78
CA LEU A 283 -29.81 -29.05 17.45
C LEU A 283 -30.33 -27.80 16.68
N GLU A 284 -31.64 -27.50 16.86
CA GLU A 284 -32.26 -26.29 16.30
C GLU A 284 -31.77 -25.00 16.92
N LYS A 285 -31.35 -25.02 18.20
CA LYS A 285 -30.80 -23.86 18.95
C LYS A 285 -29.29 -23.72 18.78
N LEU A 286 -28.62 -24.68 18.15
CA LEU A 286 -27.17 -24.66 18.00
C LEU A 286 -26.77 -23.62 16.95
N GLU A 287 -26.08 -22.55 17.36
CA GLU A 287 -25.42 -21.64 16.43
C GLU A 287 -24.32 -22.38 15.69
N ARG A 288 -24.41 -22.43 14.37
CA ARG A 288 -23.44 -23.13 13.52
C ARG A 288 -22.18 -22.30 13.38
N ILE A 289 -21.05 -22.87 13.79
CA ILE A 289 -19.74 -22.30 13.56
C ILE A 289 -19.42 -22.51 12.07
N ALA A 290 -19.16 -21.42 11.34
CA ALA A 290 -18.71 -21.51 9.96
C ALA A 290 -17.31 -22.15 9.89
N PRO A 291 -17.00 -22.94 8.86
CA PRO A 291 -15.64 -23.41 8.64
C PRO A 291 -14.69 -22.21 8.49
N ALA A 292 -13.43 -22.40 8.85
CA ALA A 292 -12.42 -21.39 8.60
C ALA A 292 -12.28 -21.19 7.07
N HIS A 293 -12.66 -20.03 6.58
CA HIS A 293 -12.39 -19.67 5.19
C HIS A 293 -10.92 -19.34 5.06
N VAL A 294 -10.13 -20.31 4.64
CA VAL A 294 -8.82 -20.04 4.06
C VAL A 294 -9.10 -19.76 2.59
N ASP A 295 -8.82 -18.54 2.14
CA ASP A 295 -8.84 -18.24 0.71
C ASP A 295 -7.92 -19.28 0.03
N SER A 296 -8.50 -20.12 -0.83
CA SER A 296 -7.70 -21.05 -1.61
C SER A 296 -6.75 -20.22 -2.47
N GLY A 297 -5.47 -20.36 -2.22
CA GLY A 297 -4.46 -19.74 -3.07
C GLY A 297 -4.72 -20.15 -4.53
N PHE A 298 -4.53 -19.22 -5.45
CA PHE A 298 -4.56 -19.54 -6.87
C PHE A 298 -3.36 -20.44 -7.17
N GLU A 299 -3.61 -21.72 -7.37
CA GLU A 299 -2.57 -22.67 -7.77
C GLU A 299 -2.57 -22.81 -9.28
N PHE A 300 -1.42 -22.61 -9.88
CA PHE A 300 -1.19 -22.89 -11.29
C PHE A 300 0.18 -23.51 -11.47
N GLU A 301 0.31 -24.37 -12.47
CA GLU A 301 1.56 -24.98 -12.86
C GLU A 301 1.99 -24.52 -14.26
N PHE A 302 3.25 -24.12 -14.39
CA PHE A 302 3.82 -23.91 -15.71
C PHE A 302 4.07 -25.26 -16.40
N LYS A 303 3.70 -25.38 -17.67
CA LYS A 303 4.05 -26.56 -18.46
C LYS A 303 5.55 -26.71 -18.52
N THR A 304 6.04 -27.89 -18.22
CA THR A 304 7.47 -28.21 -18.34
C THR A 304 7.90 -28.06 -19.81
N PRO A 305 8.92 -27.23 -20.12
CA PRO A 305 9.39 -27.08 -21.48
C PRO A 305 10.01 -28.37 -21.97
N LEU A 306 9.75 -28.74 -23.24
CA LEU A 306 10.25 -29.97 -23.87
C LEU A 306 11.77 -29.93 -24.06
N LYS A 307 12.35 -28.75 -24.17
CA LYS A 307 13.79 -28.52 -24.37
C LYS A 307 14.20 -27.27 -23.62
N LEU A 308 15.28 -27.35 -22.88
CA LEU A 308 15.92 -26.21 -22.20
C LEU A 308 17.33 -26.04 -22.79
N PRO A 309 17.52 -25.05 -23.68
CA PRO A 309 18.83 -24.78 -24.24
C PRO A 309 19.83 -24.28 -23.19
N ASN A 310 21.11 -24.56 -23.37
CA ASN A 310 22.19 -24.15 -22.48
C ASN A 310 23.39 -23.61 -23.23
N PRO A 311 23.70 -22.31 -23.20
CA PRO A 311 22.95 -21.26 -22.49
C PRO A 311 21.63 -20.93 -23.18
N MET A 312 20.64 -20.42 -22.43
CA MET A 312 19.40 -19.90 -22.99
C MET A 312 19.62 -18.54 -23.67
N VAL A 313 20.37 -17.66 -23.01
CA VAL A 313 20.78 -16.34 -23.51
C VAL A 313 22.18 -16.04 -23.05
N LEU A 314 23.00 -15.52 -23.95
CA LEU A 314 24.38 -15.10 -23.70
C LEU A 314 24.54 -13.64 -24.18
N LEU A 315 25.07 -12.79 -23.34
CA LEU A 315 25.50 -11.43 -23.66
C LEU A 315 26.99 -11.34 -23.43
N GLU A 316 27.73 -10.80 -24.41
CA GLU A 316 29.16 -10.55 -24.32
C GLU A 316 29.47 -9.11 -24.72
N ASN A 317 29.91 -8.31 -23.74
CA ASN A 317 30.23 -6.91 -23.89
C ASN A 317 29.10 -6.10 -24.58
N ALA A 318 27.84 -6.47 -24.29
CA ALA A 318 26.70 -5.86 -24.93
C ALA A 318 26.49 -4.41 -24.40
N VAL A 319 26.20 -3.49 -25.32
CA VAL A 319 25.77 -2.13 -25.03
C VAL A 319 24.28 -2.06 -25.30
N CYS A 320 23.49 -1.74 -24.27
CA CYS A 320 22.03 -1.66 -24.36
C CYS A 320 21.58 -0.20 -24.25
N GLY A 321 20.68 0.25 -25.13
CA GLY A 321 20.21 1.63 -25.15
C GLY A 321 19.13 1.85 -26.19
N TYR A 322 18.71 3.11 -26.38
CA TYR A 322 17.70 3.53 -27.34
C TYR A 322 18.28 4.58 -28.29
N ASP A 323 17.92 4.54 -29.56
CA ASP A 323 18.26 5.58 -30.56
C ASP A 323 19.73 6.03 -30.48
N ASP A 324 20.67 5.08 -30.52
CA ASP A 324 22.11 5.31 -30.39
C ASP A 324 22.59 5.87 -29.00
N THR A 325 21.71 6.01 -28.03
CA THR A 325 22.07 6.47 -26.69
C THR A 325 22.31 5.25 -25.79
N PRO A 326 23.57 4.98 -25.37
CA PRO A 326 23.88 3.88 -24.48
C PRO A 326 23.37 4.16 -23.07
N ILE A 327 22.65 3.20 -22.48
CA ILE A 327 22.20 3.22 -21.08
C ILE A 327 23.02 2.27 -20.25
N LEU A 328 23.30 1.09 -20.77
CA LEU A 328 24.17 0.09 -20.14
C LEU A 328 25.32 -0.26 -21.08
N SER A 329 26.52 -0.29 -20.55
CA SER A 329 27.73 -0.59 -21.30
C SER A 329 28.43 -1.84 -20.75
N ALA A 330 29.07 -2.59 -21.64
CA ALA A 330 29.90 -3.78 -21.31
C ALA A 330 29.14 -4.85 -20.50
N VAL A 331 27.86 -5.08 -20.80
CA VAL A 331 27.07 -6.10 -20.12
C VAL A 331 27.50 -7.49 -20.61
N SER A 332 27.99 -8.31 -19.69
CA SER A 332 28.32 -9.70 -19.95
C SER A 332 27.63 -10.60 -18.96
N MET A 333 26.74 -11.48 -19.44
CA MET A 333 25.97 -12.40 -18.59
C MET A 333 25.51 -13.61 -19.39
N SER A 334 25.35 -14.74 -18.70
CA SER A 334 24.83 -15.98 -19.28
C SER A 334 23.66 -16.49 -18.46
N LEU A 335 22.50 -16.64 -19.09
CA LEU A 335 21.33 -17.28 -18.50
C LEU A 335 21.28 -18.74 -18.89
N ARG A 336 21.28 -19.62 -17.90
CA ARG A 336 21.25 -21.07 -18.07
C ARG A 336 19.91 -21.63 -17.54
N PRO A 337 19.56 -22.87 -17.90
CA PRO A 337 18.45 -23.55 -17.23
C PRO A 337 18.60 -23.45 -15.70
N GLU A 338 17.50 -23.26 -15.00
CA GLU A 338 17.44 -23.11 -13.54
C GLU A 338 18.02 -21.80 -12.96
N SER A 339 18.61 -20.92 -13.79
CA SER A 339 19.06 -19.61 -13.32
C SER A 339 17.87 -18.80 -12.79
N ARG A 340 18.02 -18.25 -11.58
CA ARG A 340 17.10 -17.29 -10.97
C ARG A 340 17.88 -16.03 -10.66
N VAL A 341 17.63 -14.97 -11.41
CA VAL A 341 18.39 -13.72 -11.33
C VAL A 341 17.52 -12.60 -10.82
N GLY A 342 17.89 -12.01 -9.68
CA GLY A 342 17.32 -10.75 -9.19
C GLY A 342 18.06 -9.57 -9.81
N LEU A 343 17.33 -8.65 -10.44
CA LEU A 343 17.89 -7.45 -11.04
C LEU A 343 17.62 -6.24 -10.13
N LEU A 344 18.66 -5.72 -9.49
CA LEU A 344 18.61 -4.63 -8.54
C LEU A 344 19.29 -3.37 -9.10
N GLY A 345 18.86 -2.21 -8.65
CA GLY A 345 19.46 -0.91 -9.00
C GLY A 345 18.44 0.22 -8.90
N PRO A 346 18.91 1.48 -8.89
CA PRO A 346 18.06 2.66 -8.81
C PRO A 346 17.12 2.77 -10.03
N ASN A 347 16.08 3.59 -9.90
CA ASN A 347 15.19 3.86 -11.02
C ASN A 347 15.93 4.65 -12.11
N GLY A 348 15.71 4.27 -13.37
CA GLY A 348 16.47 4.83 -14.50
C GLY A 348 17.80 4.15 -14.80
N ALA A 349 18.29 3.21 -13.96
CA ALA A 349 19.56 2.50 -14.17
C ALA A 349 19.58 1.53 -15.36
N GLY A 350 18.50 1.43 -16.14
CA GLY A 350 18.47 0.58 -17.33
C GLY A 350 17.97 -0.86 -17.09
N LYS A 351 17.35 -1.17 -15.94
CA LYS A 351 16.81 -2.52 -15.66
C LYS A 351 15.85 -3.00 -16.74
N SER A 352 14.88 -2.17 -17.10
CA SER A 352 13.90 -2.50 -18.17
C SER A 352 14.55 -2.57 -19.55
N THR A 353 15.58 -1.76 -19.80
CA THR A 353 16.36 -1.79 -21.04
C THR A 353 17.07 -3.13 -21.18
N LEU A 354 17.72 -3.62 -20.10
CA LEU A 354 18.36 -4.93 -20.08
C LEU A 354 17.37 -6.05 -20.35
N ILE A 355 16.21 -6.04 -19.66
CA ILE A 355 15.17 -7.05 -19.85
C ILE A 355 14.68 -7.05 -21.31
N ARG A 356 14.39 -5.89 -21.91
CA ARG A 356 13.97 -5.80 -23.32
C ARG A 356 15.04 -6.29 -24.29
N THR A 357 16.32 -6.05 -23.99
CA THR A 357 17.43 -6.59 -24.78
C THR A 357 17.52 -8.12 -24.63
N LEU A 358 17.36 -8.67 -23.42
CA LEU A 358 17.29 -10.11 -23.18
C LEU A 358 16.10 -10.75 -23.91
N MET A 359 14.96 -10.08 -23.98
CA MET A 359 13.76 -10.51 -24.69
C MET A 359 13.92 -10.45 -26.23
N GLY A 360 14.76 -9.52 -26.74
CA GLY A 360 14.97 -9.18 -28.12
C GLY A 360 13.96 -8.22 -28.72
N GLU A 361 13.25 -7.57 -27.88
CA GLU A 361 12.45 -6.40 -28.27
C GLU A 361 13.33 -5.19 -28.59
N LEU A 362 14.51 -5.12 -27.94
CA LEU A 362 15.47 -4.06 -28.12
C LEU A 362 16.82 -4.69 -28.58
N PRO A 363 17.31 -4.37 -29.79
CA PRO A 363 18.62 -4.81 -30.24
C PRO A 363 19.71 -4.14 -29.40
N ALA A 364 20.80 -4.85 -29.15
CA ALA A 364 21.97 -4.23 -28.54
C ALA A 364 22.62 -3.26 -29.55
N LEU A 365 23.09 -2.11 -29.06
CA LEU A 365 23.79 -1.10 -29.89
C LEU A 365 25.17 -1.62 -30.36
N SER A 366 25.82 -2.45 -29.54
CA SER A 366 27.06 -3.12 -29.86
C SER A 366 27.29 -4.34 -28.96
N GLY A 367 28.34 -5.13 -29.22
CA GLY A 367 28.59 -6.38 -28.51
C GLY A 367 27.86 -7.55 -29.12
N HIS A 368 27.87 -8.70 -28.44
CA HIS A 368 27.25 -9.92 -28.93
C HIS A 368 26.10 -10.35 -28.03
N VAL A 369 24.92 -10.60 -28.64
CA VAL A 369 23.75 -11.15 -27.97
C VAL A 369 23.33 -12.42 -28.70
N GLN A 370 23.49 -13.53 -28.06
CA GLN A 370 23.08 -14.84 -28.61
C GLN A 370 21.88 -15.35 -27.82
N ARG A 371 20.83 -15.71 -28.54
CA ARG A 371 19.66 -16.41 -28.01
C ARG A 371 19.45 -17.71 -28.72
N ASP A 372 19.07 -18.74 -27.99
CA ASP A 372 18.69 -19.99 -28.62
C ASP A 372 17.39 -19.78 -29.42
N PRO A 373 17.36 -20.25 -30.70
CA PRO A 373 16.17 -20.06 -31.56
C PRO A 373 14.92 -20.75 -31.03
N ASP A 374 15.08 -21.85 -30.29
CA ASP A 374 13.97 -22.62 -29.73
C ASP A 374 13.46 -22.05 -28.36
N LEU A 375 14.10 -21.01 -27.84
CA LEU A 375 13.76 -20.43 -26.57
C LEU A 375 12.42 -19.69 -26.64
N LYS A 376 11.45 -20.17 -25.88
CA LYS A 376 10.16 -19.47 -25.69
C LYS A 376 10.21 -18.66 -24.40
N VAL A 377 10.11 -17.34 -24.53
CA VAL A 377 10.17 -16.40 -23.42
C VAL A 377 8.78 -15.89 -23.09
N GLY A 378 8.37 -16.00 -21.84
CA GLY A 378 7.20 -15.32 -21.31
C GLY A 378 7.65 -14.03 -20.62
N TYR A 379 6.97 -12.91 -20.89
CA TYR A 379 7.25 -11.62 -20.27
C TYR A 379 6.00 -11.06 -19.62
N PHE A 380 6.10 -10.78 -18.32
CA PHE A 380 5.05 -10.11 -17.58
C PHE A 380 5.38 -8.62 -17.47
N HIS A 381 4.62 -7.79 -18.14
CA HIS A 381 4.84 -6.35 -18.24
C HIS A 381 4.26 -5.61 -17.04
N GLN A 382 4.90 -4.52 -16.58
CA GLN A 382 4.42 -3.70 -15.47
C GLN A 382 3.05 -3.05 -15.72
N GLN A 383 2.68 -2.84 -17.00
CA GLN A 383 1.43 -2.22 -17.45
C GLN A 383 0.55 -3.19 -18.24
N GLN A 384 0.53 -4.46 -17.90
CA GLN A 384 -0.48 -5.34 -18.48
C GLN A 384 -1.84 -5.04 -17.82
N VAL A 385 -2.66 -4.29 -18.55
CA VAL A 385 -4.09 -4.10 -18.29
C VAL A 385 -4.85 -5.19 -19.03
#